data_a5fc98b1c2018801886c758944b344d6
#
_entry.id   a5fc98b1c2018801886c758944b344d6
#
_cell.length_a   1.000
_cell.length_b   1.000
_cell.length_c   1.000
_cell.angle_alpha   90.00
_cell.angle_beta   90.00
_cell.angle_gamma   90.00
#
_symmetry.space_group_name_H-M   'P 1'
#
loop_
_entity.id
_entity.type
_entity.pdbx_description
1 polymer ?
#
loop_
_entity_poly.entity_id
_entity_poly.type
_entity_poly.pdbx_seq_one_letter_code
_entity_poly.pdbx_strand_id
1 'polypeptide(L)'
;MMRFWKNCSGSGYPLAITIVLAILLLSCCIFEYFRLSIIAAEVRNATQSAIISVATENYSLVYNGLRQSYSGGYTRADNQWQESWTTGDIYNRISRDLGLVQEGSRYVRKSADYTEYSISELEVDIMNTPFAPASPDSIQQFTAEAQLQLSVPLSFGWGHLPPMKASLKVQAVYRPRF
;
A
#
# COMPACT_ATOMS: atom_id res chain seq x y z
N MET A 1 23.78 -54.07 -6.61
CA MET A 1 23.20 -52.89 -7.27
C MET A 1 23.88 -51.61 -6.81
N MET A 2 25.21 -51.54 -6.77
CA MET A 2 25.98 -50.41 -6.21
C MET A 2 27.30 -50.23 -6.96
N ARG A 3 27.27 -50.04 -8.29
CA ARG A 3 28.47 -49.93 -9.10
C ARG A 3 28.46 -48.81 -10.15
N PHE A 4 27.44 -47.94 -10.13
CA PHE A 4 27.30 -46.85 -11.10
C PHE A 4 27.99 -45.53 -10.73
N TRP A 5 28.52 -45.40 -9.52
CA TRP A 5 29.05 -44.13 -9.01
C TRP A 5 30.60 -44.00 -9.08
N LYS A 6 31.26 -44.94 -9.72
CA LYS A 6 32.73 -45.01 -9.69
C LYS A 6 33.45 -44.61 -10.97
N ASN A 7 32.76 -44.13 -12.00
CA ASN A 7 33.39 -43.67 -13.25
C ASN A 7 32.92 -42.27 -13.62
N CYS A 8 33.00 -41.27 -12.70
CA CYS A 8 32.88 -39.86 -13.01
C CYS A 8 34.30 -39.24 -13.17
N SER A 9 35.05 -39.70 -14.13
CA SER A 9 36.12 -38.89 -14.74
C SER A 9 35.58 -37.97 -15.84
N GLY A 10 34.29 -37.64 -15.75
CA GLY A 10 33.64 -36.66 -16.59
C GLY A 10 33.74 -35.28 -15.93
N SER A 11 34.31 -34.35 -16.65
CA SER A 11 34.59 -32.97 -16.36
C SER A 11 33.69 -32.37 -15.28
N GLY A 12 34.21 -31.64 -14.30
CA GLY A 12 33.45 -30.87 -13.31
C GLY A 12 32.60 -29.72 -13.89
N TYR A 13 32.56 -29.59 -15.21
CA TYR A 13 31.79 -28.61 -15.96
C TYR A 13 30.29 -28.64 -15.68
N PRO A 14 29.57 -29.77 -15.76
CA PRO A 14 28.13 -29.79 -15.52
C PRO A 14 27.77 -29.41 -14.06
N LEU A 15 28.60 -29.81 -13.11
CA LEU A 15 28.41 -29.43 -11.71
C LEU A 15 28.64 -27.91 -11.52
N ALA A 16 29.68 -27.35 -12.13
CA ALA A 16 29.93 -25.90 -12.04
C ALA A 16 28.79 -25.09 -12.68
N ILE A 17 28.28 -25.50 -13.83
CA ILE A 17 27.13 -24.85 -14.48
C ILE A 17 25.90 -24.92 -13.59
N THR A 18 25.61 -26.06 -12.99
CA THR A 18 24.47 -26.24 -12.09
C THR A 18 24.57 -25.31 -10.86
N ILE A 19 25.75 -25.18 -10.27
CA ILE A 19 25.97 -24.28 -9.12
C ILE A 19 25.75 -22.82 -9.55
N VAL A 20 26.30 -22.40 -10.68
CA VAL A 20 26.12 -21.03 -11.19
C VAL A 20 24.65 -20.72 -11.45
N LEU A 21 23.94 -21.64 -12.10
CA LEU A 21 22.50 -21.47 -12.33
C LEU A 21 21.69 -21.41 -11.02
N ALA A 22 22.02 -22.22 -10.04
CA ALA A 22 21.37 -22.19 -8.73
C ALA A 22 21.59 -20.86 -8.02
N ILE A 23 22.80 -20.32 -8.05
CA ILE A 23 23.14 -19.00 -7.48
C ILE A 23 22.37 -17.88 -8.22
N LEU A 24 22.30 -17.97 -9.54
CA LEU A 24 21.56 -17.00 -10.37
C LEU A 24 20.06 -17.01 -10.04
N LEU A 25 19.43 -18.15 -9.94
CA LEU A 25 18.03 -18.28 -9.56
C LEU A 25 17.78 -17.75 -8.14
N LEU A 26 18.65 -18.07 -7.18
CA LEU A 26 18.59 -17.51 -5.82
C LEU A 26 18.67 -15.99 -5.83
N SER A 27 19.58 -15.43 -6.60
CA SER A 27 19.72 -13.98 -6.74
C SER A 27 18.45 -13.34 -7.32
N CYS A 28 17.84 -13.94 -8.35
CA CYS A 28 16.57 -13.46 -8.92
C CYS A 28 15.46 -13.45 -7.87
N CYS A 29 15.33 -14.50 -7.05
CA CYS A 29 14.31 -14.56 -5.99
C CYS A 29 14.54 -13.47 -4.93
N ILE A 30 15.78 -13.22 -4.56
CA ILE A 30 16.13 -12.17 -3.58
C ILE A 30 15.80 -10.79 -4.14
N PHE A 31 16.14 -10.49 -5.39
CA PHE A 31 15.83 -9.22 -6.03
C PHE A 31 14.32 -9.00 -6.12
N GLU A 32 13.55 -10.03 -6.49
CA GLU A 32 12.09 -9.93 -6.55
C GLU A 32 11.49 -9.67 -5.16
N TYR A 33 11.98 -10.33 -4.14
CA TYR A 33 11.56 -10.09 -2.76
C TYR A 33 11.79 -8.63 -2.33
N PHE A 34 12.96 -8.06 -2.60
CA PHE A 34 13.24 -6.65 -2.31
C PHE A 34 12.34 -5.71 -3.11
N ARG A 35 12.14 -5.97 -4.39
CA ARG A 35 11.22 -5.19 -5.22
C ARG A 35 9.80 -5.17 -4.64
N LEU A 36 9.26 -6.33 -4.29
CA LEU A 36 7.95 -6.45 -3.69
C LEU A 36 7.86 -5.71 -2.34
N SER A 37 8.89 -5.81 -1.52
CA SER A 37 8.96 -5.11 -0.23
C SER A 37 8.96 -3.60 -0.39
N ILE A 38 9.68 -3.07 -1.37
CA ILE A 38 9.75 -1.64 -1.67
C ILE A 38 8.38 -1.15 -2.15
N ILE A 39 7.76 -1.83 -3.11
CA ILE A 39 6.43 -1.48 -3.62
C ILE A 39 5.39 -1.50 -2.48
N ALA A 40 5.39 -2.52 -1.65
CA ALA A 40 4.46 -2.61 -0.52
C ALA A 40 4.66 -1.47 0.49
N ALA A 41 5.90 -1.08 0.76
CA ALA A 41 6.21 0.04 1.65
C ALA A 41 5.78 1.38 1.02
N GLU A 42 6.02 1.60 -0.27
CA GLU A 42 5.62 2.79 -1.01
C GLU A 42 4.08 2.95 -0.99
N VAL A 43 3.36 1.90 -1.33
CA VAL A 43 1.89 1.88 -1.33
C VAL A 43 1.33 2.13 0.07
N ARG A 44 1.91 1.50 1.10
CA ARG A 44 1.52 1.71 2.50
C ARG A 44 1.70 3.17 2.92
N ASN A 45 2.85 3.76 2.63
CA ASN A 45 3.15 5.14 2.99
C ASN A 45 2.25 6.13 2.25
N ALA A 46 2.01 5.92 0.96
CA ALA A 46 1.11 6.75 0.17
C ALA A 46 -0.34 6.66 0.66
N THR A 47 -0.81 5.47 0.99
CA THR A 47 -2.15 5.26 1.57
C THR A 47 -2.29 5.97 2.90
N GLN A 48 -1.32 5.84 3.80
CA GLN A 48 -1.32 6.53 5.08
C GLN A 48 -1.32 8.05 4.90
N SER A 49 -0.49 8.58 4.03
CA SER A 49 -0.41 10.01 3.71
C SER A 49 -1.72 10.51 3.11
N ALA A 50 -2.33 9.77 2.19
CA ALA A 50 -3.60 10.13 1.57
C ALA A 50 -4.75 10.21 2.58
N ILE A 51 -4.86 9.24 3.48
CA ILE A 51 -5.88 9.21 4.54
C ILE A 51 -5.70 10.44 5.45
N ILE A 52 -4.49 10.70 5.93
CA ILE A 52 -4.21 11.86 6.78
C ILE A 52 -4.50 13.16 6.04
N SER A 53 -4.13 13.26 4.77
CA SER A 53 -4.37 14.45 3.95
C SER A 53 -5.86 14.74 3.78
N VAL A 54 -6.66 13.73 3.44
CA VAL A 54 -8.12 13.85 3.31
C VAL A 54 -8.74 14.18 4.67
N ALA A 55 -8.30 13.54 5.73
CA ALA A 55 -8.77 13.81 7.09
C ALA A 55 -8.47 15.25 7.56
N THR A 56 -7.39 15.86 7.07
CA THR A 56 -6.96 17.22 7.48
C THR A 56 -7.36 18.31 6.50
N GLU A 57 -7.97 17.99 5.36
CA GLU A 57 -8.27 18.95 4.30
C GLU A 57 -9.21 20.07 4.77
N ASN A 58 -10.18 19.73 5.59
CA ASN A 58 -11.17 20.69 6.13
C ASN A 58 -10.67 21.48 7.36
N TYR A 59 -9.42 21.25 7.78
CA TYR A 59 -8.87 21.89 8.97
C TYR A 59 -8.91 23.42 8.92
N SER A 60 -8.64 24.02 7.77
CA SER A 60 -8.64 25.49 7.59
C SER A 60 -10.04 26.12 7.69
N LEU A 61 -11.09 25.39 7.29
CA LEU A 61 -12.48 25.85 7.34
C LEU A 61 -13.04 25.84 8.76
N VAL A 62 -12.57 24.93 9.56
CA VAL A 62 -13.05 24.72 10.93
C VAL A 62 -12.25 25.53 11.96
N TYR A 63 -11.00 25.89 11.65
CA TYR A 63 -10.11 26.64 12.53
C TYR A 63 -10.57 28.07 12.81
N ASN A 64 -11.34 28.69 11.90
CA ASN A 64 -11.78 30.08 12.02
C ASN A 64 -12.92 30.31 13.04
N GLY A 65 -13.55 29.29 13.59
CA GLY A 65 -14.69 29.46 14.47
C GLY A 65 -14.55 28.88 15.88
N LEU A 66 -13.88 27.78 16.02
CA LEU A 66 -13.82 27.06 17.29
C LEU A 66 -12.48 26.32 17.40
N ARG A 67 -11.70 26.70 18.38
CA ARG A 67 -10.42 26.05 18.73
C ARG A 67 -10.48 24.53 19.00
N GLN A 68 -11.63 23.90 18.74
CA GLN A 68 -11.94 22.55 19.15
C GLN A 68 -12.11 21.57 18.02
N SER A 69 -12.06 21.99 16.78
CA SER A 69 -12.56 21.10 15.78
C SER A 69 -11.52 20.66 14.80
N TYR A 70 -11.02 19.62 15.11
CA TYR A 70 -10.34 18.72 14.27
C TYR A 70 -11.37 17.78 13.61
N SER A 71 -11.80 18.02 12.38
CA SER A 71 -12.95 17.34 11.80
C SER A 71 -12.64 16.07 11.03
N GLY A 72 -11.40 15.54 11.08
CA GLY A 72 -11.10 14.22 10.58
C GLY A 72 -11.91 13.75 9.36
N GLY A 73 -12.25 14.63 8.41
CA GLY A 73 -13.08 14.29 7.28
C GLY A 73 -14.60 14.49 7.49
N TYR A 74 -15.02 15.16 8.57
CA TYR A 74 -16.42 15.50 8.79
C TYR A 74 -16.65 17.00 8.64
N THR A 75 -17.82 17.40 8.17
CA THR A 75 -18.33 18.79 8.17
C THR A 75 -19.57 18.90 9.02
N ARG A 76 -19.80 20.08 9.58
CA ARG A 76 -21.02 20.34 10.34
C ARG A 76 -22.09 20.88 9.41
N ALA A 77 -23.18 20.13 9.27
CA ALA A 77 -24.39 20.55 8.58
C ALA A 77 -25.59 20.42 9.52
N ASP A 78 -26.44 21.45 9.60
CA ASP A 78 -27.67 21.46 10.39
C ASP A 78 -27.55 20.92 11.82
N ASN A 79 -26.48 21.32 12.53
CA ASN A 79 -26.18 20.88 13.89
C ASN A 79 -25.78 19.41 14.03
N GLN A 80 -25.56 18.69 12.92
CA GLN A 80 -25.08 17.31 12.88
C GLN A 80 -23.76 17.22 12.12
N TRP A 81 -22.92 16.26 12.50
CA TRP A 81 -21.69 15.98 11.80
C TRP A 81 -21.98 15.02 10.64
N GLN A 82 -21.56 15.39 9.43
CA GLN A 82 -21.70 14.59 8.23
C GLN A 82 -20.32 14.27 7.67
N GLU A 83 -20.13 13.08 7.17
CA GLU A 83 -18.91 12.71 6.45
C GLU A 83 -18.74 13.57 5.21
N SER A 84 -17.57 14.18 5.04
CA SER A 84 -17.24 15.04 3.92
C SER A 84 -16.25 14.41 2.96
N TRP A 85 -15.84 13.17 3.20
CA TRP A 85 -14.89 12.43 2.38
C TRP A 85 -15.49 11.15 1.85
N THR A 86 -14.94 10.67 0.74
CA THR A 86 -15.29 9.38 0.14
C THR A 86 -14.04 8.54 -0.09
N THR A 87 -14.22 7.24 -0.23
CA THR A 87 -13.11 6.35 -0.65
C THR A 87 -12.50 6.81 -1.97
N GLY A 88 -13.29 7.45 -2.84
CA GLY A 88 -12.82 8.02 -4.09
C GLY A 88 -11.82 9.15 -3.90
N ASP A 89 -11.97 9.98 -2.88
CA ASP A 89 -11.04 11.06 -2.57
C ASP A 89 -9.67 10.50 -2.16
N ILE A 90 -9.67 9.43 -1.38
CA ILE A 90 -8.45 8.73 -0.97
C ILE A 90 -7.78 8.09 -2.19
N TYR A 91 -8.54 7.43 -3.06
CA TYR A 91 -8.00 6.88 -4.31
C TYR A 91 -7.39 7.97 -5.21
N ASN A 92 -8.05 9.12 -5.35
CA ASN A 92 -7.53 10.25 -6.14
C ASN A 92 -6.20 10.77 -5.59
N ARG A 93 -6.05 10.81 -4.26
CA ARG A 93 -4.79 11.20 -3.61
C ARG A 93 -3.70 10.16 -3.85
N ILE A 94 -3.98 8.90 -3.57
CA ILE A 94 -3.04 7.79 -3.81
C ILE A 94 -2.61 7.77 -5.29
N SER A 95 -3.57 7.93 -6.21
CA SER A 95 -3.28 7.94 -7.66
C SER A 95 -2.37 9.08 -8.06
N ARG A 96 -2.54 10.26 -7.47
CA ARG A 96 -1.68 11.42 -7.71
C ARG A 96 -0.27 11.19 -7.17
N ASP A 97 -0.17 10.69 -5.93
CA ASP A 97 1.10 10.51 -5.23
C ASP A 97 1.95 9.38 -5.87
N LEU A 98 1.29 8.33 -6.33
CA LEU A 98 1.94 7.17 -6.94
C LEU A 98 1.93 7.18 -8.48
N GLY A 99 1.28 8.17 -9.11
CA GLY A 99 1.17 8.23 -10.57
C GLY A 99 0.35 7.07 -11.15
N LEU A 100 -0.78 6.71 -10.49
CA LEU A 100 -1.63 5.62 -10.94
C LEU A 100 -2.64 6.09 -12.00
N VAL A 101 -2.99 5.19 -12.89
CA VAL A 101 -4.05 5.36 -13.89
C VAL A 101 -5.19 4.40 -13.57
N GLN A 102 -6.42 4.91 -13.58
CA GLN A 102 -7.58 4.07 -13.36
C GLN A 102 -7.88 3.21 -14.58
N GLU A 103 -7.97 1.90 -14.38
CA GLU A 103 -8.38 0.92 -15.38
C GLU A 103 -9.52 0.05 -14.82
N GLY A 104 -10.75 0.46 -15.13
CA GLY A 104 -11.95 -0.18 -14.59
C GLY A 104 -12.03 -0.02 -13.07
N SER A 105 -12.03 -1.14 -12.33
CA SER A 105 -12.07 -1.17 -10.87
C SER A 105 -10.68 -1.16 -10.20
N ARG A 106 -9.61 -1.06 -10.97
CA ARG A 106 -8.23 -1.10 -10.47
C ARG A 106 -7.51 0.19 -10.79
N TYR A 107 -6.54 0.53 -9.95
CA TYR A 107 -5.61 1.62 -10.16
C TYR A 107 -4.23 1.04 -10.43
N VAL A 108 -3.68 1.33 -11.61
CA VAL A 108 -2.51 0.67 -12.17
C VAL A 108 -1.36 1.64 -12.30
N ARG A 109 -0.19 1.28 -11.82
CA ARG A 109 1.05 1.97 -12.15
C ARG A 109 1.68 1.33 -13.38
N LYS A 110 1.92 2.15 -14.41
CA LYS A 110 2.60 1.75 -15.63
C LYS A 110 4.01 2.30 -15.64
N SER A 111 4.95 1.47 -16.07
CA SER A 111 6.32 1.87 -16.37
C SER A 111 6.59 1.49 -17.81
N ALA A 112 6.68 2.51 -18.69
CA ALA A 112 6.70 2.32 -20.14
C ALA A 112 5.48 1.48 -20.62
N ASP A 113 5.73 0.30 -21.18
CA ASP A 113 4.69 -0.56 -21.77
C ASP A 113 4.20 -1.69 -20.82
N TYR A 114 4.70 -1.79 -19.60
CA TYR A 114 4.33 -2.84 -18.68
C TYR A 114 3.69 -2.30 -17.38
N THR A 115 2.82 -3.11 -16.81
CA THR A 115 2.22 -2.85 -15.51
C THR A 115 3.22 -3.18 -14.42
N GLU A 116 3.57 -2.19 -13.62
CA GLU A 116 4.46 -2.38 -12.47
C GLU A 116 3.73 -3.00 -11.29
N TYR A 117 2.57 -2.46 -10.95
CA TYR A 117 1.64 -3.02 -9.95
C TYR A 117 0.24 -2.43 -10.12
N SER A 118 -0.73 -3.02 -9.46
CA SER A 118 -2.11 -2.50 -9.38
C SER A 118 -2.65 -2.58 -7.96
N ILE A 119 -3.51 -1.61 -7.64
CA ILE A 119 -4.22 -1.49 -6.35
C ILE A 119 -5.71 -1.64 -6.61
N SER A 120 -6.39 -2.36 -5.75
CA SER A 120 -7.84 -2.53 -5.79
C SER A 120 -8.40 -2.75 -4.38
N GLU A 121 -9.74 -2.76 -4.28
CA GLU A 121 -10.46 -3.10 -3.04
C GLU A 121 -10.00 -2.28 -1.83
N LEU A 122 -9.88 -0.94 -2.02
CA LEU A 122 -9.60 -0.05 -0.90
C LEU A 122 -10.87 0.13 -0.06
N GLU A 123 -10.77 -0.25 1.18
CA GLU A 123 -11.75 -0.04 2.23
C GLU A 123 -11.10 0.77 3.35
N VAL A 124 -11.79 1.76 3.87
CA VAL A 124 -11.26 2.63 4.92
C VAL A 124 -12.28 2.76 6.04
N ASP A 125 -11.89 2.34 7.21
CA ASP A 125 -12.68 2.44 8.44
C ASP A 125 -12.08 3.50 9.36
N ILE A 126 -12.88 4.49 9.73
CA ILE A 126 -12.49 5.49 10.73
C ILE A 126 -12.83 4.93 12.11
N MET A 127 -11.81 4.58 12.85
CA MET A 127 -11.97 4.00 14.18
C MET A 127 -12.18 5.06 15.25
N ASN A 128 -11.58 6.25 15.06
CA ASN A 128 -11.62 7.31 16.05
C ASN A 128 -11.48 8.68 15.39
N THR A 129 -12.43 9.55 15.69
CA THR A 129 -12.36 10.95 15.28
C THR A 129 -12.39 11.82 16.52
N PRO A 130 -11.44 12.73 16.71
CA PRO A 130 -11.42 13.63 17.87
C PRO A 130 -12.47 14.75 17.77
N PHE A 131 -13.71 14.42 17.31
CA PHE A 131 -14.74 15.43 17.08
C PHE A 131 -15.86 15.41 18.06
N ALA A 132 -16.08 16.56 18.60
CA ALA A 132 -17.18 16.85 19.48
C ALA A 132 -17.45 15.66 20.41
N PRO A 133 -16.44 15.13 21.09
CA PRO A 133 -16.69 14.10 22.07
C PRO A 133 -17.55 14.71 23.15
N ALA A 134 -18.49 13.93 23.64
CA ALA A 134 -19.24 14.28 24.85
C ALA A 134 -18.29 14.46 26.06
N SER A 135 -17.05 13.99 25.95
CA SER A 135 -15.97 14.14 26.93
C SER A 135 -14.65 14.46 26.21
N PRO A 136 -14.18 15.72 26.23
CA PRO A 136 -12.99 16.16 25.49
C PRO A 136 -11.68 15.49 25.93
N ASP A 137 -11.65 14.86 27.08
CA ASP A 137 -10.41 14.32 27.66
C ASP A 137 -10.03 12.92 27.15
N SER A 138 -10.89 12.23 26.41
CA SER A 138 -10.68 10.83 26.06
C SER A 138 -10.13 10.60 24.65
N ILE A 139 -10.28 11.54 23.73
CA ILE A 139 -9.92 11.33 22.31
C ILE A 139 -8.91 12.37 21.86
N GLN A 140 -7.64 11.98 21.86
CA GLN A 140 -6.51 12.86 21.53
C GLN A 140 -5.97 12.68 20.12
N GLN A 141 -6.46 11.73 19.33
CA GLN A 141 -5.89 11.42 18.03
C GLN A 141 -6.93 10.90 17.05
N PHE A 142 -6.77 11.26 15.79
CA PHE A 142 -7.46 10.61 14.70
C PHE A 142 -6.84 9.25 14.42
N THR A 143 -7.64 8.23 14.25
CA THR A 143 -7.20 6.89 13.89
C THR A 143 -8.12 6.32 12.82
N ALA A 144 -7.55 5.91 11.70
CA ALA A 144 -8.24 5.20 10.64
C ALA A 144 -7.45 3.96 10.24
N GLU A 145 -8.16 2.91 9.87
CA GLU A 145 -7.58 1.69 9.29
C GLU A 145 -8.01 1.58 7.84
N ALA A 146 -7.07 1.34 6.95
CA ALA A 146 -7.33 1.06 5.56
C ALA A 146 -6.88 -0.35 5.21
N GLN A 147 -7.67 -1.02 4.39
CA GLN A 147 -7.35 -2.30 3.81
C GLN A 147 -7.41 -2.19 2.30
N LEU A 148 -6.42 -2.70 1.60
CA LEU A 148 -6.37 -2.70 0.14
C LEU A 148 -5.67 -3.94 -0.39
N GLN A 149 -5.96 -4.29 -1.63
CA GLN A 149 -5.32 -5.39 -2.33
C GLN A 149 -4.27 -4.87 -3.30
N LEU A 150 -3.03 -5.27 -3.09
CA LEU A 150 -1.90 -5.01 -3.96
C LEU A 150 -1.65 -6.22 -4.84
N SER A 151 -1.55 -6.02 -6.15
CA SER A 151 -1.20 -7.06 -7.12
C SER A 151 0.03 -6.64 -7.91
N VAL A 152 1.10 -7.43 -7.86
CA VAL A 152 2.38 -7.14 -8.49
C VAL A 152 2.74 -8.28 -9.46
N PRO A 153 2.84 -8.02 -10.77
CA PRO A 153 3.37 -8.99 -11.73
C PRO A 153 4.81 -9.33 -11.39
N LEU A 154 5.16 -10.61 -11.51
CA LEU A 154 6.53 -11.06 -11.30
C LEU A 154 7.41 -10.65 -12.48
N SER A 155 8.64 -10.19 -12.21
CA SER A 155 9.59 -9.75 -13.24
C SER A 155 10.19 -10.92 -14.01
N PHE A 156 10.22 -12.11 -13.41
CA PHE A 156 10.72 -13.32 -14.04
C PHE A 156 9.55 -14.22 -14.50
N GLY A 157 9.81 -15.13 -15.40
CA GLY A 157 8.79 -16.03 -15.92
C GLY A 157 8.05 -15.51 -17.17
N TRP A 158 8.53 -14.43 -17.79
CA TRP A 158 8.04 -13.88 -19.08
C TRP A 158 6.52 -13.77 -19.18
N GLY A 159 5.87 -13.36 -18.09
CA GLY A 159 4.41 -13.20 -18.06
C GLY A 159 3.60 -14.51 -17.91
N HIS A 160 4.24 -15.65 -17.80
CA HIS A 160 3.54 -16.93 -17.60
C HIS A 160 3.19 -17.22 -16.14
N LEU A 161 3.78 -16.48 -15.20
CA LEU A 161 3.49 -16.64 -13.78
C LEU A 161 2.35 -15.71 -13.36
N PRO A 162 1.45 -16.17 -12.46
CA PRO A 162 0.40 -15.32 -11.92
C PRO A 162 1.02 -14.18 -11.09
N PRO A 163 0.37 -12.99 -11.07
CA PRO A 163 0.81 -11.89 -10.24
C PRO A 163 0.74 -12.26 -8.76
N MET A 164 1.68 -11.77 -7.99
CA MET A 164 1.65 -11.88 -6.53
C MET A 164 0.60 -10.93 -5.98
N LYS A 165 -0.29 -11.44 -5.14
CA LYS A 165 -1.34 -10.66 -4.48
C LYS A 165 -1.05 -10.58 -2.98
N ALA A 166 -1.13 -9.39 -2.44
CA ALA A 166 -0.96 -9.13 -1.02
C ALA A 166 -2.07 -8.20 -0.51
N SER A 167 -2.71 -8.56 0.59
CA SER A 167 -3.60 -7.66 1.31
C SER A 167 -2.76 -6.81 2.25
N LEU A 168 -2.84 -5.49 2.10
CA LEU A 168 -2.15 -4.54 2.95
C LEU A 168 -3.14 -3.91 3.92
N LYS A 169 -2.82 -3.98 5.21
CA LYS A 169 -3.48 -3.23 6.27
C LYS A 169 -2.61 -2.04 6.63
N VAL A 170 -3.22 -0.86 6.61
CA VAL A 170 -2.55 0.40 6.86
C VAL A 170 -3.30 1.15 7.95
N GLN A 171 -2.63 1.44 9.03
CA GLN A 171 -3.16 2.29 10.09
C GLN A 171 -2.64 3.71 9.91
N ALA A 172 -3.56 4.67 9.80
CA ALA A 172 -3.26 6.09 9.79
C ALA A 172 -3.62 6.70 11.15
N VAL A 173 -2.63 7.29 11.78
CA VAL A 173 -2.80 7.97 13.08
C VAL A 173 -2.30 9.41 12.94
N TYR A 174 -3.14 10.35 13.33
CA TYR A 174 -2.77 11.76 13.38
C TYR A 174 -3.10 12.36 14.74
N ARG A 175 -2.11 12.97 15.36
CA ARG A 175 -2.25 13.70 16.61
C ARG A 175 -1.94 15.19 16.35
N PRO A 176 -2.94 16.06 16.45
CA PRO A 176 -2.68 17.50 16.36
C PRO A 176 -1.78 17.92 17.53
N ARG A 177 -0.77 18.71 17.24
CA ARG A 177 0.06 19.36 18.25
C ARG A 177 -0.31 20.84 18.25
N PHE A 178 -0.90 21.29 19.33
CA PHE A 178 -1.19 22.68 19.60
C PHE A 178 -0.22 23.22 20.63
#